data_f16c9da4265217afaac38dfb108d1a4a
#
_entry.id   f16c9da4265217afaac38dfb108d1a4a
#
_cell.length_a   1.000
_cell.length_b   1.000
_cell.length_c   1.000
_cell.angle_alpha   90.00
_cell.angle_beta   90.00
_cell.angle_gamma   90.00
#
_symmetry.space_group_name_H-M   'P 1'
#
loop_
_entity.id
_entity.type
_entity.pdbx_description
1 polymer ?
#
loop_
_entity_poly.entity_id
_entity_poly.type
_entity_poly.pdbx_seq_one_letter_code
_entity_poly.pdbx_strand_id
1 'polypeptide(L)'
;MYELTGLFFYKLQFMCELLIAQYMFLARADKRNHFWIRVSIGIILCLGFSLALPVVSYSSWWMIIMFVLMFSFTIIVHYFCFDISLFKIFFFSSAGYLTQHMSYALDNFILIIGNIDTGALSNGYGSEPVKMMNIMSWVVYLDSYIAIYLIVYLVFCTRIQGNDFYISKMWTFVLCTIFMFSAIILNSFVVRTYDVKQNKIFIIISLLYSFSSSFISLLFLMLS
;
A
#
# COMPACT_ATOMS: atom_id res chain seq x y z
N MET A 1 11.46 3.53 -24.28
CA MET A 1 10.32 2.74 -24.76
C MET A 1 9.65 2.13 -23.54
N TYR A 2 8.36 2.38 -23.32
CA TYR A 2 7.65 1.81 -22.17
C TYR A 2 7.39 0.33 -22.47
N GLU A 3 8.09 -0.55 -21.79
CA GLU A 3 7.80 -1.97 -21.86
C GLU A 3 6.61 -2.29 -20.96
N LEU A 4 5.59 -2.96 -21.49
CA LEU A 4 4.43 -3.47 -20.76
C LEU A 4 4.87 -4.69 -19.93
N THR A 5 5.62 -4.40 -18.86
CA THR A 5 6.12 -5.41 -17.92
C THR A 5 5.14 -5.65 -16.77
N GLY A 6 5.34 -6.72 -16.00
CA GLY A 6 4.58 -6.97 -14.79
C GLY A 6 4.60 -5.79 -13.81
N LEU A 7 5.73 -5.08 -13.71
CA LEU A 7 5.86 -3.90 -12.87
C LEU A 7 4.99 -2.72 -13.35
N PHE A 8 4.79 -2.57 -14.67
CA PHE A 8 3.90 -1.54 -15.20
C PHE A 8 2.45 -1.73 -14.71
N PHE A 9 1.94 -2.95 -14.78
CA PHE A 9 0.60 -3.25 -14.28
C PHE A 9 0.52 -3.22 -12.76
N TYR A 10 1.58 -3.66 -12.07
CA TYR A 10 1.65 -3.59 -10.61
C TYR A 10 1.56 -2.16 -10.08
N LYS A 11 2.15 -1.17 -10.76
CA LYS A 11 2.00 0.25 -10.36
C LYS A 11 0.53 0.71 -10.36
N LEU A 12 -0.21 0.33 -11.39
CA LEU A 12 -1.65 0.67 -11.48
C LEU A 12 -2.44 -0.01 -10.37
N GLN A 13 -2.22 -1.32 -10.20
CA GLN A 13 -2.85 -2.10 -9.15
C GLN A 13 -2.56 -1.50 -7.78
N PHE A 14 -1.28 -1.25 -7.46
CA PHE A 14 -0.86 -0.60 -6.23
C PHE A 14 -1.54 0.76 -6.01
N MET A 15 -1.63 1.60 -7.05
CA MET A 15 -2.29 2.90 -6.93
C MET A 15 -3.79 2.76 -6.62
N CYS A 16 -4.47 1.82 -7.26
CA CYS A 16 -5.89 1.54 -6.98
C CYS A 16 -6.09 1.06 -5.54
N GLU A 17 -5.30 0.09 -5.10
CA GLU A 17 -5.33 -0.45 -3.73
C GLU A 17 -5.09 0.65 -2.71
N LEU A 18 -4.05 1.46 -2.93
CA LEU A 18 -3.68 2.56 -2.06
C LEU A 18 -4.81 3.61 -1.96
N LEU A 19 -5.39 4.02 -3.08
CA LEU A 19 -6.49 4.97 -3.09
C LEU A 19 -7.71 4.44 -2.34
N ILE A 20 -8.10 3.18 -2.57
CA ILE A 20 -9.22 2.55 -1.85
C ILE A 20 -8.96 2.59 -0.34
N ALA A 21 -7.77 2.16 0.10
CA ALA A 21 -7.40 2.16 1.51
C ALA A 21 -7.41 3.56 2.12
N GLN A 22 -6.84 4.55 1.44
CA GLN A 22 -6.78 5.94 1.91
C GLN A 22 -8.18 6.58 1.99
N TYR A 23 -9.00 6.40 0.96
CA TYR A 23 -10.38 6.93 0.98
C TYR A 23 -11.24 6.27 2.05
N MET A 24 -10.97 5.03 2.42
CA MET A 24 -11.65 4.36 3.53
C MET A 24 -11.45 5.11 4.86
N PHE A 25 -10.23 5.58 5.15
CA PHE A 25 -9.94 6.41 6.34
C PHE A 25 -10.45 7.84 6.21
N LEU A 26 -10.41 8.42 5.01
CA LEU A 26 -10.84 9.79 4.73
C LEU A 26 -12.36 9.91 4.52
N ALA A 27 -13.11 8.81 4.50
CA ALA A 27 -14.55 8.81 4.15
C ALA A 27 -15.39 9.76 5.01
N ARG A 28 -15.01 9.95 6.27
CA ARG A 28 -15.70 10.79 7.25
C ARG A 28 -15.07 12.18 7.46
N ALA A 29 -13.99 12.47 6.75
CA ALA A 29 -13.34 13.76 6.81
C ALA A 29 -14.18 14.84 6.11
N ASP A 30 -14.01 16.10 6.53
CA ASP A 30 -14.68 17.23 5.89
C ASP A 30 -14.26 17.36 4.45
N LYS A 31 -15.25 17.56 3.60
CA LYS A 31 -15.11 17.58 2.15
C LYS A 31 -15.15 19.02 1.65
N ARG A 32 -14.24 19.37 0.74
CA ARG A 32 -14.29 20.68 0.07
C ARG A 32 -15.44 20.77 -0.93
N ASN A 33 -15.82 21.98 -1.28
CA ASN A 33 -16.83 22.24 -2.32
C ASN A 33 -16.50 21.48 -3.61
N HIS A 34 -17.53 20.95 -4.28
CA HIS A 34 -17.39 20.13 -5.49
C HIS A 34 -16.56 18.86 -5.29
N PHE A 35 -16.67 18.23 -4.12
CA PHE A 35 -15.90 17.06 -3.71
C PHE A 35 -15.85 15.96 -4.78
N TRP A 36 -16.98 15.55 -5.32
CA TRP A 36 -17.04 14.45 -6.29
C TRP A 36 -16.25 14.73 -7.57
N ILE A 37 -16.31 15.99 -8.06
CA ILE A 37 -15.53 16.42 -9.23
C ILE A 37 -14.03 16.36 -8.91
N ARG A 38 -13.64 16.91 -7.75
CA ARG A 38 -12.23 16.90 -7.30
C ARG A 38 -11.68 15.49 -7.13
N VAL A 39 -12.47 14.58 -6.53
CA VAL A 39 -12.09 13.18 -6.36
C VAL A 39 -11.94 12.48 -7.71
N SER A 40 -12.90 12.65 -8.63
CA SER A 40 -12.81 12.04 -9.95
C SER A 40 -11.58 12.50 -10.71
N ILE A 41 -11.31 13.80 -10.72
CA ILE A 41 -10.09 14.35 -11.32
C ILE A 41 -8.85 13.83 -10.60
N GLY A 42 -8.87 13.79 -9.27
CA GLY A 42 -7.77 13.29 -8.45
C GLY A 42 -7.42 11.84 -8.73
N ILE A 43 -8.42 10.96 -8.86
CA ILE A 43 -8.21 9.54 -9.22
C ILE A 43 -7.57 9.44 -10.61
N ILE A 44 -8.10 10.18 -11.60
CA ILE A 44 -7.55 10.18 -12.96
C ILE A 44 -6.09 10.67 -12.96
N LEU A 45 -5.78 11.71 -12.19
CA LEU A 45 -4.41 12.22 -12.07
C LEU A 45 -3.48 11.22 -11.37
N CYS A 46 -3.94 10.53 -10.31
CA CYS A 46 -3.15 9.50 -9.64
C CYS A 46 -2.84 8.32 -10.57
N LEU A 47 -3.83 7.84 -11.31
CA LEU A 47 -3.63 6.76 -12.27
C LEU A 47 -2.74 7.21 -13.42
N GLY A 48 -2.96 8.41 -13.96
CA GLY A 48 -2.11 9.01 -15.00
C GLY A 48 -0.66 9.18 -14.54
N PHE A 49 -0.46 9.64 -13.30
CA PHE A 49 0.87 9.76 -12.70
C PHE A 49 1.55 8.40 -12.55
N SER A 50 0.81 7.39 -12.07
CA SER A 50 1.32 6.02 -11.98
C SER A 50 1.77 5.47 -13.34
N LEU A 51 1.01 5.75 -14.41
CA LEU A 51 1.38 5.37 -15.77
C LEU A 51 2.60 6.15 -16.27
N ALA A 52 2.66 7.46 -15.98
CA ALA A 52 3.73 8.34 -16.45
C ALA A 52 5.10 8.06 -15.80
N LEU A 53 5.12 7.50 -14.58
CA LEU A 53 6.36 7.16 -13.91
C LEU A 53 7.13 6.08 -14.69
N PRO A 54 8.35 6.38 -15.20
CA PRO A 54 9.11 5.42 -15.98
C PRO A 54 9.64 4.29 -15.08
N VAL A 55 9.67 3.08 -15.60
CA VAL A 55 10.44 1.98 -15.03
C VAL A 55 11.86 2.06 -15.58
N VAL A 56 12.72 2.82 -14.90
CA VAL A 56 14.10 3.09 -15.39
C VAL A 56 15.03 1.93 -15.11
N SER A 57 14.87 1.30 -13.94
CA SER A 57 15.65 0.14 -13.57
C SER A 57 14.89 -0.71 -12.56
N TYR A 58 15.22 -2.00 -12.52
CA TYR A 58 14.67 -2.93 -11.52
C TYR A 58 15.48 -2.93 -10.21
N SER A 59 16.28 -1.88 -9.94
CA SER A 59 16.99 -1.77 -8.67
C SER A 59 16.03 -1.54 -7.51
N SER A 60 16.32 -2.13 -6.34
CA SER A 60 15.47 -1.99 -5.15
C SER A 60 15.28 -0.54 -4.75
N TRP A 61 16.31 0.28 -4.87
CA TRP A 61 16.26 1.71 -4.55
C TRP A 61 15.32 2.50 -5.46
N TRP A 62 15.34 2.22 -6.77
CA TRP A 62 14.44 2.89 -7.70
C TRP A 62 12.97 2.54 -7.41
N MET A 63 12.71 1.29 -7.07
CA MET A 63 11.36 0.85 -6.69
C MET A 63 10.85 1.59 -5.45
N ILE A 64 11.69 1.70 -4.41
CA ILE A 64 11.33 2.45 -3.19
C ILE A 64 11.01 3.91 -3.53
N ILE A 65 11.87 4.57 -4.31
CA ILE A 65 11.66 5.97 -4.73
C ILE A 65 10.34 6.10 -5.48
N MET A 66 10.07 5.20 -6.40
CA MET A 66 8.83 5.21 -7.20
C MET A 66 7.57 5.09 -6.31
N PHE A 67 7.56 4.17 -5.35
CA PHE A 67 6.41 4.02 -4.44
C PHE A 67 6.27 5.20 -3.48
N VAL A 68 7.38 5.77 -3.00
CA VAL A 68 7.36 6.99 -2.18
C VAL A 68 6.80 8.17 -2.98
N LEU A 69 7.18 8.33 -4.25
CA LEU A 69 6.63 9.37 -5.12
C LEU A 69 5.12 9.18 -5.36
N MET A 70 4.69 7.95 -5.62
CA MET A 70 3.26 7.63 -5.78
C MET A 70 2.46 7.95 -4.52
N PHE A 71 2.95 7.54 -3.35
CA PHE A 71 2.34 7.87 -2.05
C PHE A 71 2.29 9.39 -1.82
N SER A 72 3.40 10.10 -2.05
CA SER A 72 3.45 11.55 -1.88
C SER A 72 2.46 12.27 -2.80
N PHE A 73 2.28 11.78 -4.01
CA PHE A 73 1.33 12.35 -4.96
C PHE A 73 -0.12 12.18 -4.48
N THR A 74 -0.47 11.03 -3.88
CA THR A 74 -1.82 10.84 -3.31
C THR A 74 -2.11 11.84 -2.18
N ILE A 75 -1.11 12.19 -1.34
CA ILE A 75 -1.27 13.19 -0.28
C ILE A 75 -1.64 14.56 -0.88
N ILE A 76 -0.96 14.97 -1.94
CA ILE A 76 -1.25 16.23 -2.64
C ILE A 76 -2.69 16.22 -3.15
N VAL A 77 -3.10 15.15 -3.80
CA VAL A 77 -4.48 15.00 -4.32
C VAL A 77 -5.51 15.06 -3.20
N HIS A 78 -5.29 14.35 -2.09
CA HIS A 78 -6.19 14.39 -0.94
C HIS A 78 -6.28 15.80 -0.32
N TYR A 79 -5.19 16.54 -0.27
CA TYR A 79 -5.20 17.93 0.19
C TYR A 79 -6.10 18.83 -0.65
N PHE A 80 -6.21 18.58 -1.94
CA PHE A 80 -7.16 19.29 -2.81
C PHE A 80 -8.62 18.83 -2.66
N CYS A 81 -8.87 17.62 -2.18
CA CYS A 81 -10.21 17.04 -2.05
C CYS A 81 -10.85 17.33 -0.69
N PHE A 82 -10.07 17.32 0.38
CA PHE A 82 -10.56 17.40 1.75
C PHE A 82 -10.20 18.72 2.43
N ASP A 83 -11.05 19.17 3.35
CA ASP A 83 -10.87 20.41 4.12
C ASP A 83 -10.39 20.11 5.54
N ILE A 84 -9.27 19.44 5.61
CA ILE A 84 -8.59 19.09 6.87
C ILE A 84 -7.10 19.47 6.77
N SER A 85 -6.42 19.53 7.91
CA SER A 85 -5.00 19.89 7.94
C SER A 85 -4.14 18.86 7.18
N LEU A 86 -3.05 19.33 6.57
CA LEU A 86 -2.11 18.48 5.84
C LEU A 86 -1.58 17.33 6.73
N PHE A 87 -1.41 17.58 8.03
CA PHE A 87 -0.97 16.58 8.98
C PHE A 87 -1.98 15.44 9.15
N LYS A 88 -3.28 15.77 9.25
CA LYS A 88 -4.35 14.75 9.29
C LYS A 88 -4.42 13.94 7.99
N ILE A 89 -4.25 14.61 6.84
CA ILE A 89 -4.20 13.92 5.54
C ILE A 89 -3.04 12.94 5.49
N PHE A 90 -1.84 13.38 5.89
CA PHE A 90 -0.67 12.52 5.94
C PHE A 90 -0.89 11.32 6.87
N PHE A 91 -1.51 11.54 8.03
CA PHE A 91 -1.86 10.49 9.00
C PHE A 91 -2.79 9.44 8.39
N PHE A 92 -3.92 9.86 7.82
CA PHE A 92 -4.88 8.95 7.22
C PHE A 92 -4.33 8.26 5.96
N SER A 93 -3.54 8.96 5.18
CA SER A 93 -2.86 8.38 4.02
C SER A 93 -1.85 7.32 4.44
N SER A 94 -1.12 7.55 5.55
CA SER A 94 -0.19 6.55 6.10
C SER A 94 -0.92 5.32 6.65
N ALA A 95 -2.05 5.51 7.33
CA ALA A 95 -2.89 4.40 7.78
C ALA A 95 -3.41 3.56 6.60
N GLY A 96 -3.83 4.22 5.52
CA GLY A 96 -4.21 3.54 4.27
C GLY A 96 -3.04 2.76 3.67
N TYR A 97 -1.85 3.35 3.63
CA TYR A 97 -0.65 2.66 3.14
C TYR A 97 -0.30 1.42 3.96
N LEU A 98 -0.37 1.50 5.29
CA LEU A 98 -0.16 0.36 6.18
C LEU A 98 -1.17 -0.76 5.91
N THR A 99 -2.44 -0.40 5.71
CA THR A 99 -3.51 -1.36 5.39
C THR A 99 -3.23 -2.08 4.07
N GLN A 100 -2.86 -1.35 3.02
CA GLN A 100 -2.48 -1.92 1.74
C GLN A 100 -1.27 -2.86 1.90
N HIS A 101 -0.26 -2.44 2.67
CA HIS A 101 0.93 -3.25 2.88
C HIS A 101 0.66 -4.53 3.69
N MET A 102 -0.26 -4.49 4.68
CA MET A 102 -0.73 -5.69 5.39
C MET A 102 -1.41 -6.68 4.44
N SER A 103 -2.27 -6.19 3.55
CA SER A 103 -2.95 -7.02 2.56
C SER A 103 -1.96 -7.69 1.62
N TYR A 104 -0.98 -6.93 1.12
CA TYR A 104 0.12 -7.44 0.32
C TYR A 104 0.94 -8.52 1.04
N ALA A 105 1.29 -8.30 2.32
CA ALA A 105 2.06 -9.26 3.10
C ALA A 105 1.27 -10.55 3.33
N LEU A 106 -0.03 -10.46 3.63
CA LEU A 106 -0.90 -11.62 3.82
C LEU A 106 -1.07 -12.42 2.53
N ASP A 107 -1.33 -11.75 1.41
CA ASP A 107 -1.46 -12.37 0.09
C ASP A 107 -0.22 -13.19 -0.26
N ASN A 108 0.96 -12.57 -0.20
CA ASN A 108 2.21 -13.25 -0.48
C ASN A 108 2.49 -14.41 0.49
N PHE A 109 2.15 -14.26 1.76
CA PHE A 109 2.30 -15.31 2.75
C PHE A 109 1.46 -16.55 2.40
N ILE A 110 0.18 -16.35 2.04
CA ILE A 110 -0.71 -17.45 1.64
C ILE A 110 -0.23 -18.12 0.36
N LEU A 111 0.17 -17.33 -0.66
CA LEU A 111 0.66 -17.84 -1.93
C LEU A 111 1.92 -18.70 -1.75
N ILE A 112 2.86 -18.26 -0.90
CA ILE A 112 4.11 -18.98 -0.64
C ILE A 112 3.87 -20.25 0.15
N ILE A 113 3.02 -20.23 1.17
CA ILE A 113 2.70 -21.44 1.97
C ILE A 113 1.92 -22.46 1.13
N GLY A 114 0.94 -21.99 0.36
CA GLY A 114 0.12 -22.83 -0.51
C GLY A 114 0.87 -23.38 -1.72
N ASN A 115 2.11 -23.00 -1.95
CA ASN A 115 2.88 -23.29 -3.18
C ASN A 115 2.09 -22.95 -4.46
N ILE A 116 1.28 -21.87 -4.37
CA ILE A 116 0.51 -21.38 -5.50
C ILE A 116 1.46 -20.60 -6.41
N ASP A 117 1.43 -20.89 -7.71
CA ASP A 117 2.27 -20.18 -8.68
C ASP A 117 1.88 -18.70 -8.71
N THR A 118 2.80 -17.86 -8.26
CA THR A 118 2.59 -16.42 -8.12
C THR A 118 2.77 -15.67 -9.44
N GLY A 119 3.13 -16.36 -10.50
CA GLY A 119 3.32 -15.76 -11.83
C GLY A 119 4.38 -14.64 -11.82
N ALA A 120 3.97 -13.40 -11.69
CA ALA A 120 4.85 -12.24 -11.76
C ALA A 120 5.70 -12.02 -10.49
N LEU A 121 5.28 -12.52 -9.31
CA LEU A 121 5.99 -12.30 -8.04
C LEU A 121 7.13 -13.28 -7.81
N SER A 122 7.05 -14.50 -8.36
CA SER A 122 8.09 -15.51 -8.16
C SER A 122 9.41 -15.20 -8.87
N ASN A 123 9.37 -14.36 -9.90
CA ASN A 123 10.55 -13.98 -10.69
C ASN A 123 11.04 -12.56 -10.35
N GLY A 124 10.66 -12.04 -9.18
CA GLY A 124 11.09 -10.75 -8.67
C GLY A 124 10.97 -9.65 -9.71
N TYR A 125 9.81 -9.08 -9.94
CA TYR A 125 9.58 -7.94 -10.86
C TYR A 125 10.50 -7.92 -12.10
N GLY A 126 10.82 -9.10 -12.63
CA GLY A 126 11.77 -9.28 -13.71
C GLY A 126 11.22 -8.78 -15.05
N SER A 127 12.12 -8.71 -16.01
CA SER A 127 11.88 -8.35 -17.41
C SER A 127 10.99 -9.35 -18.19
N GLU A 128 10.45 -10.36 -17.54
CA GLU A 128 9.60 -11.33 -18.21
C GLU A 128 8.21 -10.77 -18.52
N PRO A 129 7.65 -11.16 -19.68
CA PRO A 129 6.30 -10.75 -20.05
C PRO A 129 5.29 -11.19 -18.98
N VAL A 130 4.27 -10.38 -18.77
CA VAL A 130 3.20 -10.63 -17.80
C VAL A 130 2.63 -12.03 -18.02
N LYS A 131 3.00 -12.98 -17.17
CA LYS A 131 2.23 -14.20 -17.04
C LYS A 131 0.91 -13.83 -16.39
N MET A 132 -0.20 -14.16 -17.05
CA MET A 132 -1.51 -14.04 -16.41
C MET A 132 -1.49 -14.82 -15.10
N MET A 133 -1.87 -14.14 -14.00
CA MET A 133 -2.03 -14.80 -12.70
C MET A 133 -3.00 -15.98 -12.87
N ASN A 134 -2.68 -17.11 -12.27
CA ASN A 134 -3.60 -18.23 -12.20
C ASN A 134 -4.90 -17.77 -11.48
N ILE A 135 -6.04 -18.35 -11.84
CA ILE A 135 -7.34 -18.05 -11.20
C ILE A 135 -7.24 -18.17 -9.68
N MET A 136 -6.52 -19.18 -9.18
CA MET A 136 -6.31 -19.37 -7.74
C MET A 136 -5.55 -18.24 -7.10
N SER A 137 -4.54 -17.69 -7.76
CA SER A 137 -3.80 -16.51 -7.27
C SER A 137 -4.68 -15.26 -7.22
N TRP A 138 -5.59 -15.08 -8.18
CA TRP A 138 -6.57 -14.00 -8.15
C TRP A 138 -7.56 -14.14 -7.00
N VAL A 139 -8.03 -15.35 -6.71
CA VAL A 139 -8.93 -15.61 -5.58
C VAL A 139 -8.23 -15.26 -4.27
N VAL A 140 -7.02 -15.78 -4.05
CA VAL A 140 -6.23 -15.49 -2.83
C VAL A 140 -5.99 -13.98 -2.68
N TYR A 141 -5.63 -13.31 -3.77
CA TYR A 141 -5.43 -11.86 -3.78
C TYR A 141 -6.70 -11.11 -3.34
N LEU A 142 -7.84 -11.39 -3.99
CA LEU A 142 -9.09 -10.72 -3.66
C LEU A 142 -9.52 -10.99 -2.22
N ASP A 143 -9.44 -12.24 -1.77
CA ASP A 143 -9.81 -12.63 -0.41
C ASP A 143 -8.93 -11.94 0.63
N SER A 144 -7.62 -11.90 0.42
CA SER A 144 -6.66 -11.25 1.33
C SER A 144 -6.93 -9.75 1.45
N TYR A 145 -7.14 -9.07 0.34
CA TYR A 145 -7.42 -7.63 0.34
C TYR A 145 -8.78 -7.29 0.92
N ILE A 146 -9.83 -8.00 0.54
CA ILE A 146 -11.18 -7.80 1.08
C ILE A 146 -11.19 -8.07 2.58
N ALA A 147 -10.58 -9.16 3.04
CA ALA A 147 -10.55 -9.50 4.46
C ALA A 147 -9.85 -8.42 5.30
N ILE A 148 -8.64 -8.00 4.91
CA ILE A 148 -7.89 -6.98 5.65
C ILE A 148 -8.61 -5.63 5.61
N TYR A 149 -9.08 -5.19 4.44
CA TYR A 149 -9.78 -3.90 4.32
C TYR A 149 -11.07 -3.89 5.13
N LEU A 150 -11.82 -4.98 5.14
CA LEU A 150 -13.04 -5.11 5.94
C LEU A 150 -12.72 -5.07 7.44
N ILE A 151 -11.73 -5.85 7.90
CA ILE A 151 -11.30 -5.85 9.30
C ILE A 151 -10.87 -4.45 9.72
N VAL A 152 -10.00 -3.80 8.95
CA VAL A 152 -9.52 -2.45 9.26
C VAL A 152 -10.66 -1.43 9.25
N TYR A 153 -11.58 -1.53 8.29
CA TYR A 153 -12.75 -0.66 8.25
C TYR A 153 -13.61 -0.82 9.50
N LEU A 154 -13.95 -2.05 9.89
CA LEU A 154 -14.81 -2.32 11.05
C LEU A 154 -14.14 -1.96 12.38
N VAL A 155 -12.85 -2.21 12.52
CA VAL A 155 -12.14 -1.99 13.79
C VAL A 155 -11.72 -0.53 13.95
N PHE A 156 -11.22 0.10 12.90
CA PHE A 156 -10.62 1.43 12.99
C PHE A 156 -11.48 2.53 12.37
N CYS A 157 -11.88 2.40 11.11
CA CYS A 157 -12.55 3.49 10.41
C CYS A 157 -13.93 3.82 10.97
N THR A 158 -14.64 2.84 11.55
CA THR A 158 -15.94 3.08 12.20
C THR A 158 -15.81 3.88 13.49
N ARG A 159 -14.66 3.85 14.14
CA ARG A 159 -14.39 4.54 15.41
C ARG A 159 -13.83 5.95 15.23
N ILE A 160 -13.34 6.28 14.04
CA ILE A 160 -12.85 7.62 13.73
C ILE A 160 -14.07 8.56 13.62
N GLN A 161 -14.22 9.45 14.59
CA GLN A 161 -15.25 10.48 14.59
C GLN A 161 -14.67 11.77 14.03
N GLY A 162 -14.93 12.04 12.73
CA GLY A 162 -14.79 13.34 12.07
C GLY A 162 -13.58 14.21 12.48
N ASN A 163 -13.87 15.50 12.75
CA ASN A 163 -12.87 16.51 13.09
C ASN A 163 -12.25 16.41 14.49
N ASP A 164 -12.85 15.64 15.39
CA ASP A 164 -12.43 15.57 16.80
C ASP A 164 -11.21 14.67 17.01
N PHE A 165 -10.69 14.09 15.95
CA PHE A 165 -9.48 13.29 16.03
C PHE A 165 -8.26 14.18 16.30
N TYR A 166 -7.81 14.19 17.55
CA TYR A 166 -6.65 14.94 18.00
C TYR A 166 -5.45 13.99 18.17
N ILE A 167 -4.41 14.22 17.40
CA ILE A 167 -3.15 13.47 17.56
C ILE A 167 -2.39 14.10 18.70
N SER A 168 -2.47 13.48 19.88
CA SER A 168 -1.90 14.05 21.13
C SER A 168 -0.38 13.97 21.19
N LYS A 169 0.26 13.11 20.40
CA LYS A 169 1.71 12.88 20.49
C LYS A 169 2.38 12.79 19.11
N MET A 170 2.96 13.90 18.69
CA MET A 170 3.74 13.96 17.45
C MET A 170 4.86 12.93 17.38
N TRP A 171 5.50 12.59 18.51
CA TRP A 171 6.57 11.60 18.58
C TRP A 171 6.09 10.18 18.27
N THR A 172 4.88 9.80 18.72
CA THR A 172 4.29 8.50 18.39
C THR A 172 4.09 8.36 16.89
N PHE A 173 3.60 9.43 16.25
CA PHE A 173 3.43 9.47 14.81
C PHE A 173 4.77 9.32 14.06
N VAL A 174 5.80 10.05 14.48
CA VAL A 174 7.15 9.96 13.88
C VAL A 174 7.71 8.54 14.01
N LEU A 175 7.61 7.93 15.19
CA LEU A 175 8.07 6.56 15.42
C LEU A 175 7.31 5.55 14.54
N CYS A 176 5.98 5.64 14.48
CA CYS A 176 5.18 4.76 13.62
C CYS A 176 5.54 4.91 12.14
N THR A 177 5.79 6.12 11.69
CA THR A 177 6.22 6.39 10.31
C THR A 177 7.59 5.77 10.02
N ILE A 178 8.55 5.88 10.96
CA ILE A 178 9.86 5.24 10.84
C ILE A 178 9.72 3.72 10.78
N PHE A 179 8.92 3.12 11.66
CA PHE A 179 8.67 1.67 11.65
C PHE A 179 8.01 1.21 10.35
N MET A 180 7.03 1.97 9.86
CA MET A 180 6.38 1.72 8.57
C MET A 180 7.40 1.67 7.43
N PHE A 181 8.21 2.70 7.28
CA PHE A 181 9.22 2.75 6.21
C PHE A 181 10.28 1.67 6.36
N SER A 182 10.73 1.37 7.58
CA SER A 182 11.70 0.30 7.81
C SER A 182 11.16 -1.08 7.39
N ALA A 183 9.90 -1.38 7.71
CA ALA A 183 9.27 -2.64 7.32
C ALA A 183 9.12 -2.76 5.79
N ILE A 184 8.74 -1.67 5.13
CA ILE A 184 8.59 -1.63 3.67
C ILE A 184 9.94 -1.81 2.97
N ILE A 185 10.97 -1.09 3.44
CA ILE A 185 12.33 -1.19 2.89
C ILE A 185 12.85 -2.61 3.06
N LEU A 186 12.72 -3.18 4.27
CA LEU A 186 13.17 -4.53 4.56
C LEU A 186 12.47 -5.56 3.65
N ASN A 187 11.13 -5.49 3.56
CA ASN A 187 10.37 -6.41 2.74
C ASN A 187 10.73 -6.28 1.25
N SER A 188 10.84 -5.05 0.75
CA SER A 188 11.24 -4.81 -0.64
C SER A 188 12.65 -5.34 -0.95
N PHE A 189 13.54 -5.28 0.03
CA PHE A 189 14.91 -5.78 -0.12
C PHE A 189 14.95 -7.31 -0.09
N VAL A 190 14.26 -7.93 0.87
CA VAL A 190 14.24 -9.38 1.07
C VAL A 190 13.60 -10.11 -0.12
N VAL A 191 12.41 -9.69 -0.53
CA VAL A 191 11.69 -10.33 -1.65
C VAL A 191 12.50 -10.28 -2.95
N ARG A 192 13.37 -9.31 -3.09
CA ARG A 192 14.15 -9.11 -4.30
C ARG A 192 15.52 -9.76 -4.30
N THR A 193 16.14 -9.89 -3.12
CA THR A 193 17.52 -10.40 -2.99
C THR A 193 17.53 -11.93 -2.92
N TYR A 194 16.44 -12.54 -2.46
CA TYR A 194 16.39 -13.97 -2.19
C TYR A 194 15.45 -14.69 -3.14
N ASP A 195 15.94 -15.76 -3.77
CA ASP A 195 15.10 -16.67 -4.54
C ASP A 195 14.13 -17.40 -3.60
N VAL A 196 12.83 -17.28 -3.90
CA VAL A 196 11.73 -17.88 -3.12
C VAL A 196 11.92 -19.38 -2.96
N LYS A 197 12.45 -20.08 -3.95
CA LYS A 197 12.66 -21.53 -3.91
C LYS A 197 13.76 -21.95 -2.95
N GLN A 198 14.82 -21.14 -2.83
CA GLN A 198 15.98 -21.45 -1.99
C GLN A 198 15.83 -20.94 -0.56
N ASN A 199 15.11 -19.84 -0.35
CA ASN A 199 15.05 -19.14 0.94
C ASN A 199 13.62 -18.94 1.46
N LYS A 200 12.72 -19.90 1.20
CA LYS A 200 11.28 -19.83 1.54
C LYS A 200 11.04 -19.42 3.01
N ILE A 201 11.75 -20.01 3.95
CA ILE A 201 11.58 -19.73 5.39
C ILE A 201 11.93 -18.28 5.71
N PHE A 202 13.02 -17.76 5.16
CA PHE A 202 13.45 -16.39 5.41
C PHE A 202 12.46 -15.36 4.86
N ILE A 203 11.89 -15.62 3.67
CA ILE A 203 10.88 -14.77 3.07
C ILE A 203 9.58 -14.79 3.91
N ILE A 204 9.16 -15.97 4.39
CA ILE A 204 8.00 -16.10 5.27
C ILE A 204 8.19 -15.28 6.56
N ILE A 205 9.36 -15.38 7.20
CA ILE A 205 9.67 -14.61 8.41
C ILE A 205 9.61 -13.10 8.11
N SER A 206 10.16 -12.66 6.99
CA SER A 206 10.12 -11.25 6.57
C SER A 206 8.70 -10.75 6.35
N LEU A 207 7.83 -11.54 5.72
CA LEU A 207 6.43 -11.21 5.50
C LEU A 207 5.64 -11.12 6.81
N LEU A 208 5.86 -12.06 7.73
CA LEU A 208 5.26 -12.04 9.06
C LEU A 208 5.71 -10.82 9.87
N TYR A 209 6.99 -10.49 9.81
CA TYR A 209 7.52 -9.27 10.43
C TYR A 209 6.89 -8.02 9.84
N SER A 210 6.80 -7.93 8.52
CA SER A 210 6.19 -6.81 7.81
C SER A 210 4.70 -6.64 8.17
N PHE A 211 3.94 -7.73 8.19
CA PHE A 211 2.55 -7.73 8.60
C PHE A 211 2.40 -7.27 10.06
N SER A 212 3.13 -7.88 10.99
CA SER A 212 3.05 -7.56 12.41
C SER A 212 3.47 -6.12 12.70
N SER A 213 4.54 -5.64 12.08
CA SER A 213 5.01 -4.27 12.21
C SER A 213 3.98 -3.26 11.69
N SER A 214 3.36 -3.54 10.55
CA SER A 214 2.30 -2.68 9.98
C SER A 214 1.06 -2.66 10.87
N PHE A 215 0.65 -3.81 11.40
CA PHE A 215 -0.49 -3.92 12.31
C PHE A 215 -0.25 -3.16 13.62
N ILE A 216 0.91 -3.34 14.23
CA ILE A 216 1.31 -2.63 15.46
C ILE A 216 1.35 -1.12 15.19
N SER A 217 1.96 -0.69 14.09
CA SER A 217 2.02 0.72 13.70
C SER A 217 0.62 1.31 13.52
N LEU A 218 -0.30 0.58 12.89
CA LEU A 218 -1.68 0.99 12.72
C LEU A 218 -2.41 1.11 14.07
N LEU A 219 -2.21 0.15 14.97
CA LEU A 219 -2.76 0.22 16.34
C LEU A 219 -2.25 1.46 17.08
N PHE A 220 -0.95 1.71 17.05
CA PHE A 220 -0.37 2.90 17.69
C PHE A 220 -0.90 4.20 17.10
N LEU A 221 -1.02 4.28 15.77
CA LEU A 221 -1.60 5.44 15.11
C LEU A 221 -3.04 5.69 15.56
N MET A 222 -3.83 4.64 15.83
CA MET A 222 -5.25 4.78 16.20
C MET A 222 -5.47 4.98 17.69
N LEU A 223 -4.49 4.65 18.54
CA LEU A 223 -4.56 4.81 19.99
C LEU A 223 -3.91 6.10 20.49
N SER A 224 -3.16 6.81 19.62
CA SER A 224 -2.50 8.09 19.93
C SER A 224 -3.43 9.27 19.76
#